data_d81a08de45b33ef0a76a82cb18162c30
#
_entry.id   d81a08de45b33ef0a76a82cb18162c30
#
_cell.length_a   1.000
_cell.length_b   1.000
_cell.length_c   1.000
_cell.angle_alpha   90.00
_cell.angle_beta   90.00
_cell.angle_gamma   90.00
#
_symmetry.space_group_name_H-M   'P 1'
#
loop_
_entity.id
_entity.type
_entity.pdbx_description
1 polymer ?
#
loop_
_entity_poly.entity_id
_entity_poly.type
_entity_poly.pdbx_seq_one_letter_code
_entity_poly.pdbx_strand_id
1 'polypeptide(L)'
;MKNLKENLLPTFNQYILPNGMRIIHEPSASKVAYCGFAVDAGTRDELENEQGMAHFVEHLIFKGTAKRKAWHILNRMENVGGDLNAYTNKEETVIYSAFLTEHFGRAFELLVDIVFHSTFPQREIEKETEVIIDEIQSYEDNPSELIFDDFEDLIFRGHPL
;
A
#
# COMPACT_ATOMS: atom_id res chain seq x y z
N MET A 1 23.89 4.04 40.55
CA MET A 1 22.65 3.79 39.78
C MET A 1 22.68 4.73 38.58
N LYS A 2 23.11 4.23 37.41
CA LYS A 2 23.12 5.04 36.16
C LYS A 2 21.71 5.07 35.61
N ASN A 3 21.27 6.26 35.19
CA ASN A 3 19.97 6.53 34.58
C ASN A 3 19.75 5.66 33.33
N LEU A 4 18.86 4.67 33.45
CA LEU A 4 18.36 3.81 32.38
C LEU A 4 17.10 4.42 31.71
N LYS A 5 17.11 5.73 31.45
CA LYS A 5 16.01 6.43 30.77
C LYS A 5 16.53 7.38 29.68
N GLU A 6 17.48 6.92 28.86
CA GLU A 6 17.80 7.63 27.63
C GLU A 6 17.25 6.86 26.43
N ASN A 7 16.20 7.45 25.87
CA ASN A 7 15.71 7.36 24.51
C ASN A 7 15.39 5.98 23.92
N LEU A 8 14.22 5.46 24.24
CA LEU A 8 13.56 4.35 23.52
C LEU A 8 12.70 4.85 22.33
N LEU A 9 12.80 6.09 21.90
CA LEU A 9 12.11 6.57 20.72
C LEU A 9 13.07 6.47 19.52
N PRO A 10 12.64 5.81 18.43
CA PRO A 10 13.43 5.77 17.19
C PRO A 10 13.69 7.20 16.71
N THR A 11 14.94 7.47 16.32
CA THR A 11 15.31 8.78 15.75
C THR A 11 14.94 8.77 14.27
N PHE A 12 13.86 9.42 13.91
CA PHE A 12 13.47 9.61 12.51
C PHE A 12 14.13 10.85 11.92
N ASN A 13 14.60 10.74 10.67
CA ASN A 13 14.91 11.90 9.85
C ASN A 13 13.65 12.27 9.04
N GLN A 14 13.35 13.57 9.01
CA GLN A 14 12.19 14.07 8.27
C GLN A 14 12.64 15.11 7.24
N TYR A 15 12.08 15.01 6.04
CA TYR A 15 12.33 15.93 4.94
C TYR A 15 11.02 16.30 4.25
N ILE A 16 10.94 17.53 3.76
CA ILE A 16 9.81 17.97 2.93
C ILE A 16 10.41 18.43 1.59
N LEU A 17 9.94 17.80 0.53
CA LEU A 17 10.34 18.17 -0.84
C LEU A 17 9.64 19.46 -1.28
N PRO A 18 10.17 20.17 -2.29
CA PRO A 18 9.56 21.42 -2.80
C PRO A 18 8.11 21.28 -3.28
N ASN A 19 7.70 20.06 -3.68
CA ASN A 19 6.34 19.75 -4.08
C ASN A 19 5.39 19.40 -2.90
N GLY A 20 5.89 19.51 -1.64
CA GLY A 20 5.12 19.20 -0.44
C GLY A 20 5.18 17.74 0.01
N MET A 21 5.78 16.84 -0.75
CA MET A 21 5.91 15.43 -0.34
C MET A 21 6.77 15.32 0.93
N ARG A 22 6.29 14.58 1.90
CA ARG A 22 6.99 14.30 3.16
C ARG A 22 7.74 12.98 3.06
N ILE A 23 8.97 12.97 3.55
CA ILE A 23 9.81 11.78 3.63
C ILE A 23 10.13 11.53 5.11
N ILE A 24 9.93 10.30 5.56
CA ILE A 24 10.33 9.83 6.88
C ILE A 24 11.34 8.71 6.67
N HIS A 25 12.49 8.83 7.34
CA HIS A 25 13.55 7.84 7.24
C HIS A 25 14.00 7.41 8.63
N GLU A 26 13.91 6.12 8.91
CA GLU A 26 14.46 5.47 10.09
C GLU A 26 15.77 4.76 9.71
N PRO A 27 16.94 5.25 10.19
CA PRO A 27 18.21 4.55 9.98
C PRO A 27 18.23 3.20 10.69
N SER A 28 18.66 2.16 10.00
CA SER A 28 18.80 0.81 10.56
C SER A 28 20.12 0.18 10.14
N ALA A 29 20.69 -0.66 11.01
CA ALA A 29 21.84 -1.50 10.70
C ALA A 29 21.45 -2.83 10.04
N SER A 30 20.15 -3.06 9.82
CA SER A 30 19.63 -4.24 9.13
C SER A 30 20.10 -4.30 7.68
N LYS A 31 20.33 -5.53 7.19
CA LYS A 31 20.56 -5.76 5.75
C LYS A 31 19.26 -5.76 4.95
N VAL A 32 18.13 -5.89 5.62
CA VAL A 32 16.79 -5.77 5.01
C VAL A 32 16.30 -4.35 5.23
N ALA A 33 15.81 -3.73 4.18
CA ALA A 33 15.19 -2.41 4.19
C ALA A 33 13.76 -2.49 3.66
N TYR A 34 12.98 -1.50 4.06
CA TYR A 34 11.63 -1.25 3.56
C TYR A 34 11.59 0.13 2.94
N CYS A 35 10.88 0.26 1.86
CA CYS A 35 10.58 1.55 1.24
C CYS A 35 9.16 1.51 0.70
N GLY A 36 8.42 2.61 0.81
CA GLY A 36 7.05 2.68 0.34
C GLY A 36 6.53 4.10 0.20
N PHE A 37 5.35 4.20 -0.36
CA PHE A 37 4.52 5.40 -0.40
C PHE A 37 3.27 5.16 0.43
N ALA A 38 2.98 6.07 1.34
CA ALA A 38 1.71 6.16 2.04
C ALA A 38 0.91 7.30 1.41
N VAL A 39 -0.27 6.98 0.94
CA VAL A 39 -1.24 7.91 0.37
C VAL A 39 -2.32 8.15 1.42
N ASP A 40 -2.55 9.39 1.80
CA ASP A 40 -3.57 9.81 2.76
C ASP A 40 -4.94 9.80 2.04
N ALA A 41 -5.35 8.61 1.64
CA ALA A 41 -6.64 8.31 1.02
C ALA A 41 -6.94 6.82 1.22
N GLY A 42 -8.10 6.51 1.75
CA GLY A 42 -8.61 5.18 2.00
C GLY A 42 -10.10 5.08 1.68
N THR A 43 -10.74 3.99 2.10
CA THR A 43 -12.15 3.76 1.77
C THR A 43 -13.10 4.80 2.36
N ARG A 44 -12.74 5.47 3.46
CA ARG A 44 -13.55 6.57 4.05
C ARG A 44 -13.63 7.83 3.17
N ASP A 45 -12.71 8.00 2.23
CA ASP A 45 -12.64 9.17 1.35
C ASP A 45 -13.47 8.97 0.07
N GLU A 46 -14.04 7.78 -0.12
CA GLU A 46 -14.87 7.40 -1.25
C GLU A 46 -16.25 8.07 -1.20
N LEU A 47 -16.77 8.44 -2.34
CA LEU A 47 -18.16 8.88 -2.49
C LEU A 47 -19.10 7.66 -2.49
N GLU A 48 -20.39 7.88 -2.21
CA GLU A 48 -21.39 6.79 -2.16
C GLU A 48 -21.44 5.94 -3.46
N ASN A 49 -21.14 6.55 -4.61
CA ASN A 49 -21.11 5.88 -5.90
C ASN A 49 -19.71 5.36 -6.31
N GLU A 50 -18.72 5.42 -5.42
CA GLU A 50 -17.33 5.04 -5.66
C GLU A 50 -16.85 3.98 -4.64
N GLN A 51 -17.76 3.37 -3.90
CA GLN A 51 -17.41 2.37 -2.87
C GLN A 51 -16.61 1.21 -3.46
N GLY A 52 -15.47 0.89 -2.81
CA GLY A 52 -14.52 -0.12 -3.24
C GLY A 52 -13.45 0.41 -4.22
N MET A 53 -13.47 1.69 -4.60
CA MET A 53 -12.52 2.26 -5.55
C MET A 53 -11.07 2.20 -5.03
N ALA A 54 -10.85 2.48 -3.75
CA ALA A 54 -9.51 2.47 -3.17
C ALA A 54 -8.90 1.06 -3.20
N HIS A 55 -9.67 0.04 -2.84
CA HIS A 55 -9.27 -1.36 -2.95
C HIS A 55 -9.05 -1.78 -4.40
N PHE A 56 -9.93 -1.35 -5.30
CA PHE A 56 -9.78 -1.63 -6.73
C PHE A 56 -8.50 -1.02 -7.32
N VAL A 57 -8.16 0.21 -6.94
CA VAL A 57 -6.90 0.86 -7.35
C VAL A 57 -5.69 0.09 -6.82
N GLU A 58 -5.74 -0.44 -5.59
CA GLU A 58 -4.70 -1.29 -5.03
C GLU A 58 -4.43 -2.51 -5.91
N HIS A 59 -5.46 -3.24 -6.35
CA HIS A 59 -5.30 -4.36 -7.27
C HIS A 59 -4.70 -3.95 -8.62
N LEU A 60 -5.14 -2.81 -9.14
CA LEU A 60 -4.76 -2.35 -10.47
C LEU A 60 -3.37 -1.72 -10.55
N ILE A 61 -2.82 -1.23 -9.44
CA ILE A 61 -1.54 -0.51 -9.45
C ILE A 61 -0.37 -1.38 -9.93
N PHE A 62 -0.48 -2.71 -9.80
CA PHE A 62 0.52 -3.68 -10.25
C PHE A 62 0.29 -4.20 -11.67
N LYS A 63 -0.78 -3.79 -12.35
CA LYS A 63 -1.21 -4.38 -13.63
C LYS A 63 -0.61 -3.72 -14.87
N GLY A 64 0.09 -2.61 -14.71
CA GLY A 64 0.83 -1.98 -15.81
C GLY A 64 1.16 -0.52 -15.58
N THR A 65 2.32 -0.12 -16.10
CA THR A 65 2.76 1.28 -16.18
C THR A 65 3.02 1.66 -17.62
N ALA A 66 3.34 2.93 -17.87
CA ALA A 66 3.78 3.37 -19.19
C ALA A 66 5.04 2.62 -19.70
N LYS A 67 5.84 2.04 -18.78
CA LYS A 67 7.10 1.35 -19.12
C LYS A 67 7.03 -0.17 -18.97
N ARG A 68 6.10 -0.69 -18.13
CA ARG A 68 6.11 -2.09 -17.69
C ARG A 68 4.73 -2.72 -17.80
N LYS A 69 4.71 -3.97 -18.22
CA LYS A 69 3.54 -4.85 -18.08
C LYS A 69 3.54 -5.48 -16.69
N ALA A 70 2.39 -5.99 -16.23
CA ALA A 70 2.21 -6.59 -14.91
C ALA A 70 3.33 -7.56 -14.50
N TRP A 71 3.65 -8.52 -15.35
CA TRP A 71 4.68 -9.51 -15.05
C TRP A 71 6.09 -8.92 -14.86
N HIS A 72 6.41 -7.80 -15.51
CA HIS A 72 7.68 -7.09 -15.30
C HIS A 72 7.71 -6.37 -13.95
N ILE A 73 6.54 -5.90 -13.48
CA ILE A 73 6.40 -5.24 -12.19
C ILE A 73 6.64 -6.27 -11.08
N LEU A 74 5.89 -7.38 -11.09
CA LEU A 74 5.97 -8.44 -10.08
C LEU A 74 7.37 -9.06 -10.01
N ASN A 75 7.90 -9.52 -11.13
CA ASN A 75 9.21 -10.16 -11.17
C ASN A 75 10.38 -9.22 -10.85
N ARG A 76 10.18 -7.90 -10.87
CA ARG A 76 11.31 -6.99 -10.68
C ARG A 76 11.94 -7.11 -9.29
N MET A 77 11.13 -7.29 -8.26
CA MET A 77 11.65 -7.50 -6.89
C MET A 77 11.84 -8.97 -6.58
N GLU A 78 10.97 -9.86 -7.01
CA GLU A 78 11.10 -11.31 -6.83
C GLU A 78 12.44 -11.85 -7.35
N ASN A 79 12.91 -11.40 -8.50
CA ASN A 79 14.18 -11.80 -9.09
C ASN A 79 15.43 -11.49 -8.23
N VAL A 80 15.29 -10.68 -7.19
CA VAL A 80 16.37 -10.36 -6.24
C VAL A 80 15.99 -10.72 -4.81
N GLY A 81 14.96 -11.57 -4.63
CA GLY A 81 14.48 -12.00 -3.32
C GLY A 81 13.82 -10.90 -2.50
N GLY A 82 13.34 -9.85 -3.16
CA GLY A 82 12.53 -8.80 -2.55
C GLY A 82 11.05 -9.08 -2.71
N ASP A 83 10.26 -8.46 -1.85
CA ASP A 83 8.80 -8.48 -1.87
C ASP A 83 8.26 -7.13 -2.32
N LEU A 84 7.12 -7.13 -3.00
CA LEU A 84 6.39 -5.94 -3.44
C LEU A 84 4.92 -6.13 -3.08
N ASN A 85 4.37 -5.23 -2.29
CA ASN A 85 3.02 -5.38 -1.77
C ASN A 85 2.31 -4.02 -1.60
N ALA A 86 1.00 -4.06 -1.38
CA ALA A 86 0.20 -2.91 -1.00
C ALA A 86 -0.89 -3.34 -0.02
N TYR A 87 -1.44 -2.39 0.69
CA TYR A 87 -2.69 -2.55 1.42
C TYR A 87 -3.48 -1.24 1.43
N THR A 88 -4.78 -1.37 1.50
CA THR A 88 -5.72 -0.27 1.67
C THR A 88 -6.52 -0.50 2.95
N ASN A 89 -6.64 0.53 3.76
CA ASN A 89 -7.54 0.55 4.90
C ASN A 89 -8.51 1.75 4.78
N LYS A 90 -9.23 2.06 5.84
CA LYS A 90 -10.20 3.16 5.82
C LYS A 90 -9.57 4.54 5.66
N GLU A 91 -8.31 4.72 6.06
CA GLU A 91 -7.64 6.03 6.14
C GLU A 91 -6.49 6.22 5.17
N GLU A 92 -5.87 5.13 4.70
CA GLU A 92 -4.67 5.22 3.87
C GLU A 92 -4.55 4.03 2.91
N THR A 93 -3.81 4.27 1.83
CA THR A 93 -3.31 3.23 0.93
C THR A 93 -1.78 3.25 0.96
N VAL A 94 -1.16 2.10 1.24
CA VAL A 94 0.29 1.98 1.33
C VAL A 94 0.80 1.00 0.29
N ILE A 95 1.77 1.43 -0.51
CA ILE A 95 2.46 0.61 -1.51
C ILE A 95 3.92 0.52 -1.09
N TYR A 96 4.44 -0.67 -0.87
CA TYR A 96 5.78 -0.86 -0.32
C TYR A 96 6.51 -2.07 -0.88
N SER A 97 7.80 -2.10 -0.64
CA SER A 97 8.67 -3.23 -0.95
C SER A 97 9.63 -3.50 0.21
N ALA A 98 9.88 -4.78 0.48
CA ALA A 98 10.91 -5.27 1.37
C ALA A 98 12.05 -5.87 0.53
N PHE A 99 13.31 -5.56 0.85
CA PHE A 99 14.44 -5.95 0.01
C PHE A 99 15.77 -5.88 0.76
N LEU A 100 16.81 -6.52 0.22
CA LEU A 100 18.18 -6.29 0.70
C LEU A 100 18.65 -4.88 0.31
N THR A 101 19.32 -4.19 1.24
CA THR A 101 19.70 -2.77 1.11
C THR A 101 20.43 -2.42 -0.20
N GLU A 102 21.19 -3.36 -0.77
CA GLU A 102 21.86 -3.18 -2.06
C GLU A 102 20.88 -3.00 -3.25
N HIS A 103 19.61 -3.41 -3.08
CA HIS A 103 18.57 -3.29 -4.10
C HIS A 103 17.67 -2.05 -3.93
N PHE A 104 18.02 -1.11 -3.02
CA PHE A 104 17.23 0.10 -2.77
C PHE A 104 16.88 0.87 -4.05
N GLY A 105 17.87 1.15 -4.90
CA GLY A 105 17.63 1.91 -6.14
C GLY A 105 16.66 1.21 -7.09
N ARG A 106 16.67 -0.14 -7.10
CA ARG A 106 15.76 -0.97 -7.89
C ARG A 106 14.32 -0.91 -7.36
N ALA A 107 14.16 -1.02 -6.04
CA ALA A 107 12.86 -0.96 -5.38
C ALA A 107 12.25 0.45 -5.48
N PHE A 108 13.03 1.47 -5.18
CA PHE A 108 12.58 2.86 -5.22
C PHE A 108 12.14 3.28 -6.64
N GLU A 109 12.91 2.94 -7.68
CA GLU A 109 12.55 3.23 -9.07
C GLU A 109 11.26 2.53 -9.49
N LEU A 110 11.06 1.27 -9.04
CA LEU A 110 9.83 0.54 -9.31
C LEU A 110 8.62 1.18 -8.60
N LEU A 111 8.76 1.49 -7.32
CA LEU A 111 7.69 2.12 -6.53
C LEU A 111 7.27 3.47 -7.12
N VAL A 112 8.23 4.30 -7.54
CA VAL A 112 7.93 5.56 -8.26
C VAL A 112 7.18 5.29 -9.56
N ASP A 113 7.59 4.28 -10.33
CA ASP A 113 6.94 3.95 -11.60
C ASP A 113 5.49 3.49 -11.40
N ILE A 114 5.23 2.61 -10.43
CA ILE A 114 3.86 2.13 -10.18
C ILE A 114 2.96 3.19 -9.54
N VAL A 115 3.48 4.03 -8.64
CA VAL A 115 2.65 5.05 -7.98
C VAL A 115 2.30 6.21 -8.91
N PHE A 116 3.24 6.65 -9.76
CA PHE A 116 3.06 7.86 -10.57
C PHE A 116 2.81 7.62 -12.05
N HIS A 117 2.95 6.40 -12.55
CA HIS A 117 2.87 6.11 -13.98
C HIS A 117 2.02 4.89 -14.33
N SER A 118 1.17 4.42 -13.39
CA SER A 118 0.18 3.37 -13.66
C SER A 118 -0.78 3.79 -14.77
N THR A 119 -1.12 2.85 -15.65
CA THR A 119 -1.94 3.11 -16.84
C THR A 119 -3.31 2.48 -16.78
N PHE A 120 -3.57 1.63 -15.79
CA PHE A 120 -4.85 0.94 -15.59
C PHE A 120 -5.42 0.37 -16.90
N PRO A 121 -4.75 -0.64 -17.53
CA PRO A 121 -5.17 -1.15 -18.82
C PRO A 121 -6.59 -1.74 -18.75
N GLN A 122 -7.47 -1.38 -19.69
CA GLN A 122 -8.88 -1.80 -19.71
C GLN A 122 -9.05 -3.32 -19.55
N ARG A 123 -8.22 -4.11 -20.21
CA ARG A 123 -8.24 -5.57 -20.10
C ARG A 123 -7.93 -6.07 -18.68
N GLU A 124 -7.08 -5.39 -17.96
CA GLU A 124 -6.73 -5.76 -16.58
C GLU A 124 -7.84 -5.30 -15.61
N ILE A 125 -8.49 -4.15 -15.88
CA ILE A 125 -9.69 -3.72 -15.15
C ILE A 125 -10.78 -4.79 -15.22
N GLU A 126 -11.09 -5.28 -16.43
CA GLU A 126 -12.12 -6.31 -16.64
C GLU A 126 -11.83 -7.60 -15.86
N LYS A 127 -10.57 -8.04 -15.83
CA LYS A 127 -10.19 -9.23 -15.09
C LYS A 127 -10.24 -9.03 -13.57
N GLU A 128 -9.71 -7.91 -13.09
CA GLU A 128 -9.68 -7.64 -11.66
C GLU A 128 -11.09 -7.41 -11.09
N THR A 129 -12.02 -6.93 -11.91
CA THR A 129 -13.43 -6.85 -11.50
C THR A 129 -13.98 -8.23 -11.09
N GLU A 130 -13.68 -9.28 -11.86
CA GLU A 130 -14.12 -10.64 -11.52
C GLU A 130 -13.44 -11.13 -10.23
N VAL A 131 -12.14 -10.88 -10.07
CA VAL A 131 -11.37 -11.27 -8.88
C VAL A 131 -11.93 -10.59 -7.62
N ILE A 132 -12.20 -9.29 -7.68
CA ILE A 132 -12.73 -8.53 -6.53
C ILE A 132 -14.14 -8.96 -6.17
N ILE A 133 -14.99 -9.29 -7.15
CA ILE A 133 -16.32 -9.84 -6.88
C ILE A 133 -16.21 -11.17 -6.13
N ASP A 134 -15.29 -12.05 -6.53
CA ASP A 134 -15.04 -13.32 -5.85
C ASP A 134 -14.48 -13.10 -4.43
N GLU A 135 -13.62 -12.11 -4.22
CA GLU A 135 -13.12 -11.75 -2.89
C GLU A 135 -14.23 -11.22 -1.98
N ILE A 136 -15.08 -10.33 -2.48
CA ILE A 136 -16.25 -9.83 -1.72
C ILE A 136 -17.15 -10.98 -1.28
N GLN A 137 -17.46 -11.91 -2.18
CA GLN A 137 -18.29 -13.08 -1.85
C GLN A 137 -17.62 -13.96 -0.78
N SER A 138 -16.30 -14.18 -0.92
CA SER A 138 -15.53 -14.95 0.06
C SER A 138 -15.50 -14.28 1.43
N TYR A 139 -15.44 -12.96 1.47
CA TYR A 139 -15.47 -12.17 2.70
C TYR A 139 -16.84 -12.22 3.37
N GLU A 140 -17.93 -12.07 2.60
CA GLU A 140 -19.30 -12.18 3.08
C GLU A 140 -19.62 -13.58 3.66
N ASP A 141 -19.01 -14.62 3.12
CA ASP A 141 -19.12 -15.99 3.60
C ASP A 141 -18.28 -16.29 4.86
N ASN A 142 -17.48 -15.31 5.34
CA ASN A 142 -16.61 -15.46 6.50
C ASN A 142 -17.08 -14.58 7.69
N PRO A 143 -17.98 -15.10 8.57
CA PRO A 143 -18.51 -14.33 9.69
C PRO A 143 -17.45 -13.83 10.68
N SER A 144 -16.27 -14.47 10.73
CA SER A 144 -15.19 -14.08 11.63
C SER A 144 -14.42 -12.84 11.15
N GLU A 145 -14.52 -12.50 9.89
CA GLU A 145 -14.00 -11.26 9.31
C GLU A 145 -15.08 -10.18 9.28
N LEU A 146 -16.27 -10.53 8.79
CA LEU A 146 -17.40 -9.61 8.67
C LEU A 146 -17.81 -8.94 9.99
N ILE A 147 -17.66 -9.64 11.12
CA ILE A 147 -18.03 -9.10 12.44
C ILE A 147 -17.24 -7.85 12.84
N PHE A 148 -16.03 -7.66 12.29
CA PHE A 148 -15.26 -6.45 12.57
C PHE A 148 -15.87 -5.23 11.88
N ASP A 149 -16.30 -5.37 10.64
CA ASP A 149 -17.00 -4.30 9.91
C ASP A 149 -18.36 -3.99 10.51
N ASP A 150 -19.15 -5.02 10.89
CA ASP A 150 -20.41 -4.86 11.57
C ASP A 150 -20.24 -4.11 12.90
N PHE A 151 -19.17 -4.41 13.64
CA PHE A 151 -18.88 -3.75 14.91
C PHE A 151 -18.45 -2.30 14.70
N GLU A 152 -17.63 -2.02 13.71
CA GLU A 152 -17.22 -0.66 13.37
C GLU A 152 -18.40 0.18 12.87
N ASP A 153 -19.33 -0.37 12.08
CA ASP A 153 -20.56 0.32 11.67
C ASP A 153 -21.43 0.70 12.88
N LEU A 154 -21.49 -0.16 13.90
CA LEU A 154 -22.21 0.14 15.13
C LEU A 154 -21.58 1.29 15.92
N ILE A 155 -20.25 1.36 15.99
CA ILE A 155 -19.53 2.40 16.75
C ILE A 155 -19.54 3.72 15.98
N PHE A 156 -19.29 3.68 14.69
CA PHE A 156 -19.07 4.85 13.84
C PHE A 156 -20.29 5.18 12.97
N ARG A 157 -21.49 4.72 13.34
CA ARG A 157 -22.72 4.90 12.57
C ARG A 157 -22.91 6.33 12.07
N GLY A 158 -22.95 6.49 10.76
CA GLY A 158 -23.06 7.78 10.09
C GLY A 158 -21.75 8.54 9.93
N HIS A 159 -20.63 7.89 10.24
CA HIS A 159 -19.27 8.35 9.96
C HIS A 159 -18.62 7.45 8.91
N PRO A 160 -17.73 7.95 8.04
CA PRO A 160 -17.07 7.14 7.00
C PRO A 160 -16.07 6.07 7.50
N LEU A 161 -15.78 6.04 8.80
CA LEU A 161 -14.94 5.01 9.43
C LEU A 161 -15.72 3.74 9.69
#